data_ddfe45eb079a3bec9d3a3688e99fef92
#
_entry.id   ddfe45eb079a3bec9d3a3688e99fef92
#
_cell.length_a   1.000
_cell.length_b   1.000
_cell.length_c   1.000
_cell.angle_alpha   90.00
_cell.angle_beta   90.00
_cell.angle_gamma   90.00
#
_symmetry.space_group_name_H-M   'P 1'
#
loop_
_entity.id
_entity.type
_entity.pdbx_description
1 polymer ?
#
loop_
_entity_poly.entity_id
_entity_poly.type
_entity_poly.pdbx_seq_one_letter_code
_entity_poly.pdbx_strand_id
1 'polypeptide(L)'
;GYELGADFVWIFDDDGYPQPTALEKLLVGYDHAVEGLGPDVPYACSMVKFIDGSISEMNNPIPTWDWGRLQAMGYDNLVMVTQCSFVSVLIPRWVMEAFGLPYKEYFIWFDDAEYTLRITKACPGVEVLDSVVLHDMGVNQGVNYSMVNEKNVWKFSYGARNEGSYRFHHRNKGSYLMFCLTVWNAMRRGRVPKSLRFRIYGQLLRAIRFNPKVDFPQPVGNNS
;
A
#
# COMPACT_ATOMS: atom_id res chain seq x y z
N GLY A 1 15.68 6.00 -8.67
CA GLY A 1 15.18 5.34 -9.88
C GLY A 1 14.73 6.34 -10.93
N TYR A 2 13.76 7.18 -10.63
CA TYR A 2 13.18 8.13 -11.60
C TYR A 2 14.24 9.06 -12.24
N GLU A 3 15.05 9.73 -11.43
CA GLU A 3 16.10 10.66 -11.89
C GLU A 3 17.22 9.96 -12.69
N LEU A 4 17.37 8.65 -12.52
CA LEU A 4 18.34 7.83 -13.28
C LEU A 4 17.81 7.35 -14.64
N GLY A 5 16.59 7.75 -15.03
CA GLY A 5 16.00 7.36 -16.30
C GLY A 5 15.48 5.92 -16.34
N ALA A 6 15.29 5.26 -15.20
CA ALA A 6 14.77 3.90 -15.17
C ALA A 6 13.30 3.85 -15.64
N ASP A 7 12.93 2.80 -16.39
CA ASP A 7 11.55 2.57 -16.87
C ASP A 7 10.62 2.13 -15.76
N PHE A 8 11.16 1.46 -14.74
CA PHE A 8 10.47 0.98 -13.55
C PHE A 8 11.20 1.35 -12.28
N VAL A 9 10.45 1.50 -11.19
CA VAL A 9 10.97 1.54 -9.82
C VAL A 9 10.39 0.36 -9.05
N TRP A 10 11.24 -0.52 -8.54
CA TRP A 10 10.86 -1.59 -7.65
C TRP A 10 11.12 -1.16 -6.21
N ILE A 11 10.04 -1.02 -5.44
CA ILE A 11 10.06 -0.62 -4.03
C ILE A 11 9.91 -1.89 -3.18
N PHE A 12 10.74 -2.04 -2.16
CA PHE A 12 10.62 -3.09 -1.15
C PHE A 12 11.20 -2.64 0.19
N ASP A 13 10.71 -3.24 1.29
CA ASP A 13 11.18 -2.98 2.65
C ASP A 13 12.54 -3.64 2.90
N ASP A 14 13.32 -3.09 3.83
CA ASP A 14 14.69 -3.57 4.17
C ASP A 14 14.69 -4.94 4.89
N ASP A 15 13.55 -5.38 5.41
CA ASP A 15 13.29 -6.73 5.96
C ASP A 15 12.51 -7.65 4.98
N GLY A 16 12.39 -7.23 3.71
CA GLY A 16 11.84 -8.01 2.61
C GLY A 16 12.95 -8.79 1.86
N TYR A 17 12.81 -10.11 1.75
CA TYR A 17 13.76 -11.00 1.06
C TYR A 17 13.14 -11.57 -0.21
N PRO A 18 13.37 -10.97 -1.40
CA PRO A 18 12.87 -11.51 -2.66
C PRO A 18 13.55 -12.84 -3.00
N GLN A 19 12.76 -13.79 -3.50
CA GLN A 19 13.32 -15.01 -4.08
C GLN A 19 14.15 -14.67 -5.34
N PRO A 20 15.15 -15.50 -5.72
CA PRO A 20 16.07 -15.17 -6.82
C PRO A 20 15.40 -14.82 -8.15
N THR A 21 14.22 -15.37 -8.44
CA THR A 21 13.46 -15.11 -9.67
C THR A 21 12.30 -14.09 -9.47
N ALA A 22 12.19 -13.47 -8.30
CA ALA A 22 11.04 -12.61 -7.99
C ALA A 22 10.89 -11.44 -8.96
N LEU A 23 11.98 -10.73 -9.26
CA LEU A 23 11.92 -9.58 -10.19
C LEU A 23 11.59 -10.02 -11.62
N GLU A 24 12.20 -11.11 -12.12
CA GLU A 24 11.91 -11.66 -13.44
C GLU A 24 10.43 -11.98 -13.59
N LYS A 25 9.87 -12.71 -12.62
CA LYS A 25 8.45 -13.07 -12.61
C LYS A 25 7.55 -11.86 -12.47
N LEU A 26 7.96 -10.86 -11.69
CA LEU A 26 7.21 -9.63 -11.51
C LEU A 26 7.12 -8.84 -12.82
N LEU A 27 8.21 -8.75 -13.58
CA LEU A 27 8.24 -8.10 -14.90
C LEU A 27 7.39 -8.86 -15.92
N VAL A 28 7.53 -10.19 -16.02
CA VAL A 28 6.71 -11.02 -16.91
C VAL A 28 5.22 -10.91 -16.55
N GLY A 29 4.89 -10.95 -15.27
CA GLY A 29 3.52 -10.78 -14.81
C GLY A 29 2.95 -9.39 -15.12
N TYR A 30 3.78 -8.34 -15.05
CA TYR A 30 3.39 -6.99 -15.47
C TYR A 30 3.08 -6.94 -16.98
N ASP A 31 3.94 -7.53 -17.82
CA ASP A 31 3.73 -7.59 -19.28
C ASP A 31 2.44 -8.33 -19.62
N HIS A 32 2.18 -9.48 -19.01
CA HIS A 32 0.92 -10.23 -19.17
C HIS A 32 -0.30 -9.42 -18.71
N ALA A 33 -0.17 -8.63 -17.63
CA ALA A 33 -1.25 -7.76 -17.19
C ALA A 33 -1.54 -6.65 -18.20
N VAL A 34 -0.51 -6.08 -18.82
CA VAL A 34 -0.64 -5.09 -19.90
C VAL A 34 -1.29 -5.71 -21.14
N GLU A 35 -0.94 -6.94 -21.51
CA GLU A 35 -1.60 -7.67 -22.59
C GLU A 35 -3.10 -7.88 -22.34
N GLY A 36 -3.47 -8.21 -21.10
CA GLY A 36 -4.86 -8.50 -20.74
C GLY A 36 -5.72 -7.28 -20.42
N LEU A 37 -5.15 -6.22 -19.85
CA LEU A 37 -5.88 -5.04 -19.35
C LEU A 37 -5.61 -3.76 -20.15
N GLY A 38 -4.55 -3.74 -20.97
CA GLY A 38 -4.07 -2.56 -21.68
C GLY A 38 -2.91 -1.85 -20.97
N PRO A 39 -2.39 -0.77 -21.59
CA PRO A 39 -1.15 -0.12 -21.16
C PRO A 39 -1.26 0.65 -19.83
N ASP A 40 -2.46 0.84 -19.33
CA ASP A 40 -2.71 1.69 -18.14
C ASP A 40 -2.59 0.93 -16.82
N VAL A 41 -2.00 -0.29 -16.81
CA VAL A 41 -1.72 -1.05 -15.57
C VAL A 41 -0.72 -0.27 -14.71
N PRO A 42 -1.11 0.19 -13.49
CA PRO A 42 -0.29 1.14 -12.75
C PRO A 42 0.82 0.49 -11.93
N TYR A 43 0.72 -0.79 -11.60
CA TYR A 43 1.76 -1.52 -10.88
C TYR A 43 1.55 -3.04 -10.93
N ALA A 44 2.63 -3.78 -10.66
CA ALA A 44 2.58 -5.17 -10.24
C ALA A 44 3.19 -5.32 -8.84
N CYS A 45 2.61 -6.15 -7.98
CA CYS A 45 3.18 -6.47 -6.67
C CYS A 45 3.41 -7.98 -6.53
N SER A 46 4.39 -8.35 -5.70
CA SER A 46 4.70 -9.74 -5.41
C SER A 46 3.76 -10.30 -4.36
N MET A 47 3.59 -11.62 -4.34
CA MET A 47 3.03 -12.35 -3.21
C MET A 47 3.98 -12.26 -2.03
N VAL A 48 3.54 -11.59 -0.95
CA VAL A 48 4.32 -11.48 0.28
C VAL A 48 3.98 -12.62 1.21
N LYS A 49 4.99 -13.38 1.62
CA LYS A 49 4.89 -14.45 2.60
C LYS A 49 5.66 -14.09 3.86
N PHE A 50 5.18 -14.55 5.00
CA PHE A 50 5.94 -14.51 6.24
C PHE A 50 7.12 -15.48 6.15
N ILE A 51 8.13 -15.31 7.00
CA ILE A 51 9.39 -16.08 6.93
C ILE A 51 9.19 -17.60 7.07
N ASP A 52 8.10 -18.05 7.67
CA ASP A 52 7.73 -19.48 7.79
C ASP A 52 7.04 -20.04 6.53
N GLY A 53 6.85 -19.20 5.50
CA GLY A 53 6.20 -19.55 4.24
C GLY A 53 4.67 -19.36 4.22
N SER A 54 4.05 -19.01 5.34
CA SER A 54 2.62 -18.63 5.38
C SER A 54 2.38 -17.28 4.70
N ILE A 55 1.14 -17.00 4.32
CA ILE A 55 0.76 -15.68 3.77
C ILE A 55 0.96 -14.61 4.85
N SER A 56 1.55 -13.47 4.47
CA SER A 56 1.71 -12.33 5.37
C SER A 56 0.37 -11.65 5.60
N GLU A 57 -0.15 -11.70 6.85
CA GLU A 57 -1.45 -11.10 7.18
C GLU A 57 -1.47 -9.58 7.03
N MET A 58 -0.33 -8.91 7.23
CA MET A 58 -0.23 -7.45 7.14
C MET A 58 -0.15 -6.96 5.69
N ASN A 59 0.41 -7.76 4.79
CA ASN A 59 0.78 -7.34 3.45
C ASN A 59 -0.10 -7.96 2.35
N ASN A 60 -1.23 -8.53 2.72
CA ASN A 60 -2.17 -9.12 1.77
C ASN A 60 -2.80 -8.01 0.91
N PRO A 61 -2.67 -8.03 -0.43
CA PRO A 61 -3.29 -7.05 -1.30
C PRO A 61 -4.82 -7.11 -1.22
N ILE A 62 -5.48 -6.00 -1.55
CA ILE A 62 -6.95 -5.98 -1.62
C ILE A 62 -7.38 -6.25 -3.06
N PRO A 63 -8.03 -7.40 -3.33
CA PRO A 63 -8.47 -7.74 -4.68
C PRO A 63 -9.61 -6.83 -5.15
N THR A 64 -9.76 -6.72 -6.48
CA THR A 64 -10.97 -6.14 -7.09
C THR A 64 -12.14 -7.10 -6.96
N TRP A 65 -13.38 -6.64 -7.20
CA TRP A 65 -14.55 -7.51 -7.21
C TRP A 65 -14.49 -8.57 -8.33
N ASP A 66 -13.83 -8.27 -9.44
CA ASP A 66 -13.63 -9.14 -10.62
C ASP A 66 -12.18 -9.68 -10.72
N TRP A 67 -11.54 -9.88 -9.60
CA TRP A 67 -10.13 -10.24 -9.43
C TRP A 67 -9.63 -11.37 -10.34
N GLY A 68 -10.51 -12.31 -10.69
CA GLY A 68 -10.18 -13.48 -11.52
C GLY A 68 -10.32 -13.26 -13.03
N ARG A 69 -10.57 -12.04 -13.51
CA ARG A 69 -10.75 -11.77 -14.94
C ARG A 69 -9.52 -12.14 -15.78
N LEU A 70 -8.32 -11.83 -15.30
CA LEU A 70 -7.08 -12.21 -15.97
C LEU A 70 -6.87 -13.73 -15.98
N GLN A 71 -7.23 -14.42 -14.90
CA GLN A 71 -7.16 -15.89 -14.85
C GLN A 71 -8.12 -16.54 -15.86
N ALA A 72 -9.31 -15.98 -16.04
CA ALA A 72 -10.24 -16.42 -17.09
C ALA A 72 -9.72 -16.19 -18.52
N MET A 73 -8.70 -15.34 -18.70
CA MET A 73 -8.00 -15.09 -19.95
C MET A 73 -6.75 -15.98 -20.13
N GLY A 74 -6.44 -16.85 -19.16
CA GLY A 74 -5.29 -17.76 -19.19
C GLY A 74 -4.04 -17.28 -18.43
N TYR A 75 -4.13 -16.17 -17.70
CA TYR A 75 -3.04 -15.67 -16.84
C TYR A 75 -3.25 -16.12 -15.38
N ASP A 76 -3.12 -17.44 -15.14
CA ASP A 76 -3.49 -18.10 -13.88
C ASP A 76 -2.74 -17.58 -12.63
N ASN A 77 -1.57 -16.99 -12.83
CA ASN A 77 -0.72 -16.44 -11.78
C ASN A 77 -0.99 -14.97 -11.45
N LEU A 78 -2.02 -14.34 -12.05
CA LEU A 78 -2.34 -12.93 -11.84
C LEU A 78 -3.67 -12.76 -11.10
N VAL A 79 -3.66 -11.87 -10.09
CA VAL A 79 -4.86 -11.42 -9.37
C VAL A 79 -4.96 -9.90 -9.48
N MET A 80 -6.12 -9.40 -9.93
CA MET A 80 -6.32 -7.95 -10.01
C MET A 80 -6.57 -7.37 -8.62
N VAL A 81 -5.84 -6.31 -8.28
CA VAL A 81 -5.85 -5.69 -6.95
C VAL A 81 -6.03 -4.17 -7.02
N THR A 82 -6.63 -3.60 -5.99
CA THR A 82 -6.78 -2.14 -5.85
C THR A 82 -5.75 -1.51 -4.92
N GLN A 83 -5.14 -2.31 -4.06
CA GLN A 83 -4.23 -1.85 -3.02
C GLN A 83 -3.20 -2.94 -2.72
N CYS A 84 -1.95 -2.53 -2.50
CA CYS A 84 -0.90 -3.40 -1.95
C CYS A 84 0.01 -2.61 -1.01
N SER A 85 0.89 -3.30 -0.29
CA SER A 85 1.95 -2.69 0.54
C SER A 85 3.22 -2.45 -0.26
N PHE A 86 4.12 -1.59 0.26
CA PHE A 86 5.43 -1.31 -0.33
C PHE A 86 6.48 -2.38 -0.03
N VAL A 87 6.12 -3.50 0.57
CA VAL A 87 7.04 -4.64 0.79
C VAL A 87 7.58 -5.19 -0.52
N SER A 88 6.78 -5.18 -1.60
CA SER A 88 7.27 -5.44 -2.97
C SER A 88 6.29 -4.93 -3.99
N VAL A 89 6.59 -3.80 -4.61
CA VAL A 89 5.78 -3.23 -5.69
C VAL A 89 6.66 -2.66 -6.80
N LEU A 90 6.36 -3.03 -8.04
CA LEU A 90 6.98 -2.55 -9.27
C LEU A 90 6.08 -1.50 -9.91
N ILE A 91 6.57 -0.27 -10.04
CA ILE A 91 5.82 0.88 -10.54
C ILE A 91 6.49 1.39 -11.80
N PRO A 92 5.80 1.46 -12.95
CA PRO A 92 6.35 2.03 -14.16
C PRO A 92 6.50 3.56 -14.04
N ARG A 93 7.49 4.11 -14.73
CA ARG A 93 7.83 5.54 -14.73
C ARG A 93 6.64 6.46 -14.99
N TRP A 94 5.82 6.13 -15.99
CA TRP A 94 4.69 6.95 -16.39
C TRP A 94 3.68 7.18 -15.26
N VAL A 95 3.57 6.25 -14.31
CA VAL A 95 2.68 6.39 -13.15
C VAL A 95 3.12 7.54 -12.25
N MET A 96 4.43 7.66 -11.99
CA MET A 96 4.96 8.79 -11.20
C MET A 96 4.79 10.12 -11.92
N GLU A 97 4.86 10.12 -13.25
CA GLU A 97 4.62 11.32 -14.07
C GLU A 97 3.15 11.72 -14.09
N ALA A 98 2.24 10.74 -14.18
CA ALA A 98 0.79 10.99 -14.26
C ALA A 98 0.14 11.27 -12.90
N PHE A 99 0.55 10.55 -11.85
CA PHE A 99 -0.10 10.55 -10.53
C PHE A 99 0.76 11.14 -9.42
N GLY A 100 2.01 11.52 -9.70
CA GLY A 100 2.96 12.05 -8.72
C GLY A 100 3.54 10.96 -7.81
N LEU A 101 4.19 11.40 -6.74
CA LEU A 101 4.90 10.57 -5.78
C LEU A 101 4.03 10.25 -4.55
N PRO A 102 4.37 9.22 -3.76
CA PRO A 102 3.77 9.00 -2.44
C PRO A 102 3.89 10.24 -1.55
N TYR A 103 2.92 10.46 -0.67
CA TYR A 103 2.96 11.58 0.28
C TYR A 103 4.10 11.41 1.29
N LYS A 104 5.17 12.20 1.19
CA LYS A 104 6.29 12.20 2.14
C LYS A 104 5.87 12.48 3.59
N GLU A 105 4.80 13.29 3.79
CA GLU A 105 4.28 13.65 5.10
C GLU A 105 3.58 12.48 5.79
N TYR A 106 3.22 11.41 5.07
CA TYR A 106 2.66 10.20 5.68
C TYR A 106 3.71 9.46 6.48
N PHE A 107 4.94 9.41 6.02
CA PHE A 107 6.13 8.86 6.68
C PHE A 107 6.07 7.36 6.97
N ILE A 108 5.01 6.87 7.59
CA ILE A 108 4.79 5.46 7.91
C ILE A 108 3.29 5.19 8.07
N TRP A 109 2.87 4.03 7.59
CA TRP A 109 1.51 3.51 7.61
C TRP A 109 0.51 4.31 6.79
N PHE A 110 -0.17 3.60 5.93
CA PHE A 110 -1.15 4.11 4.97
C PHE A 110 -0.56 4.94 3.82
N ASP A 111 0.73 5.11 3.73
CA ASP A 111 1.41 5.74 2.59
C ASP A 111 1.33 4.86 1.33
N ASP A 112 1.59 3.57 1.49
CA ASP A 112 1.41 2.52 0.49
C ASP A 112 -0.05 2.39 0.03
N ALA A 113 -0.96 2.28 0.98
CA ALA A 113 -2.39 2.15 0.71
C ALA A 113 -2.96 3.39 -0.01
N GLU A 114 -2.61 4.59 0.41
CA GLU A 114 -3.04 5.81 -0.27
C GLU A 114 -2.53 5.85 -1.71
N TYR A 115 -1.22 5.61 -1.88
CA TYR A 115 -0.60 5.69 -3.20
C TYR A 115 -1.20 4.69 -4.17
N THR A 116 -1.28 3.43 -3.79
CA THR A 116 -1.82 2.37 -4.64
C THR A 116 -3.31 2.57 -4.93
N LEU A 117 -4.13 2.98 -3.96
CA LEU A 117 -5.53 3.36 -4.18
C LEU A 117 -5.69 4.58 -5.10
N ARG A 118 -4.74 5.52 -5.08
CA ARG A 118 -4.79 6.71 -5.94
C ARG A 118 -4.52 6.37 -7.39
N ILE A 119 -3.53 5.51 -7.65
CA ILE A 119 -3.11 5.15 -9.00
C ILE A 119 -4.00 4.06 -9.65
N THR A 120 -4.79 3.30 -8.88
CA THR A 120 -5.69 2.26 -9.39
C THR A 120 -7.11 2.73 -9.71
N LYS A 121 -7.36 4.04 -9.76
CA LYS A 121 -8.72 4.57 -10.02
C LYS A 121 -9.25 4.26 -11.41
N ALA A 122 -8.38 4.20 -12.41
CA ALA A 122 -8.75 3.95 -13.80
C ALA A 122 -8.53 2.50 -14.21
N CYS A 123 -7.42 1.90 -13.78
CA CYS A 123 -7.05 0.52 -14.06
C CYS A 123 -6.53 -0.14 -12.78
N PRO A 124 -6.87 -1.40 -12.49
CA PRO A 124 -6.33 -2.11 -11.33
C PRO A 124 -4.84 -2.39 -11.48
N GLY A 125 -4.14 -2.53 -10.36
CA GLY A 125 -2.86 -3.19 -10.32
C GLY A 125 -3.01 -4.71 -10.32
N VAL A 126 -1.91 -5.43 -10.32
CA VAL A 126 -1.90 -6.90 -10.29
C VAL A 126 -0.98 -7.42 -9.20
N GLU A 127 -1.40 -8.49 -8.52
CA GLU A 127 -0.53 -9.34 -7.72
C GLU A 127 -0.05 -10.50 -8.59
N VAL A 128 1.26 -10.73 -8.60
CA VAL A 128 1.92 -11.82 -9.34
C VAL A 128 2.24 -12.94 -8.36
N LEU A 129 1.42 -14.01 -8.35
CA LEU A 129 1.42 -15.05 -7.32
C LEU A 129 2.70 -15.88 -7.26
N ASP A 130 3.43 -16.00 -8.35
CA ASP A 130 4.70 -16.72 -8.44
C ASP A 130 5.93 -15.82 -8.25
N SER A 131 5.77 -14.51 -8.19
CA SER A 131 6.77 -13.58 -7.67
C SER A 131 6.68 -13.51 -6.15
N VAL A 132 7.59 -14.16 -5.44
CA VAL A 132 7.50 -14.31 -3.98
C VAL A 132 8.57 -13.50 -3.26
N VAL A 133 8.15 -12.77 -2.24
CA VAL A 133 9.01 -12.06 -1.28
C VAL A 133 8.70 -12.56 0.13
N LEU A 134 9.73 -12.94 0.88
CA LEU A 134 9.61 -13.29 2.30
C LEU A 134 9.77 -12.02 3.13
N HIS A 135 8.86 -11.79 4.06
CA HIS A 135 8.91 -10.64 4.97
C HIS A 135 9.22 -11.11 6.39
N ASP A 136 10.38 -10.69 6.91
CA ASP A 136 10.86 -11.08 8.25
C ASP A 136 10.34 -10.13 9.33
N MET A 137 9.05 -10.22 9.58
CA MET A 137 8.41 -9.54 10.70
C MET A 137 8.51 -10.40 11.97
N GLY A 138 8.62 -9.79 13.13
CA GLY A 138 8.68 -10.54 14.38
C GLY A 138 7.46 -11.44 14.67
N VAL A 139 6.27 -11.08 14.15
CA VAL A 139 5.01 -11.82 14.31
C VAL A 139 4.15 -11.63 13.07
N ASN A 140 3.62 -12.72 12.50
CA ASN A 140 2.65 -12.65 11.41
C ASN A 140 1.26 -12.27 11.94
N GLN A 141 0.98 -10.99 12.02
CA GLN A 141 -0.27 -10.46 12.54
C GLN A 141 -0.65 -9.15 11.87
N GLY A 142 -1.91 -9.05 11.44
CA GLY A 142 -2.46 -7.83 10.88
C GLY A 142 -2.53 -6.67 11.89
N VAL A 143 -2.57 -5.45 11.40
CA VAL A 143 -2.62 -4.22 12.22
C VAL A 143 -4.00 -4.02 12.83
N ASN A 144 -4.07 -3.89 14.17
CA ASN A 144 -5.32 -3.63 14.87
C ASN A 144 -5.11 -2.63 16.03
N TYR A 145 -5.96 -1.62 16.15
CA TYR A 145 -5.89 -0.61 17.20
C TYR A 145 -6.09 -1.16 18.62
N SER A 146 -6.57 -2.40 18.78
CA SER A 146 -6.58 -3.09 20.09
C SER A 146 -5.19 -3.39 20.64
N MET A 147 -4.16 -3.37 19.78
CA MET A 147 -2.77 -3.70 20.09
C MET A 147 -1.94 -2.48 20.51
N VAL A 148 -2.53 -1.28 20.52
CA VAL A 148 -1.82 -0.04 20.90
C VAL A 148 -1.25 -0.12 22.30
N ASN A 149 0.05 0.12 22.41
CA ASN A 149 0.82 0.17 23.65
C ASN A 149 1.89 1.27 23.60
N GLU A 150 2.63 1.49 24.68
CA GLU A 150 3.64 2.56 24.78
C GLU A 150 4.75 2.46 23.70
N LYS A 151 5.11 1.24 23.27
CA LYS A 151 6.20 1.04 22.31
C LYS A 151 5.77 1.36 20.88
N ASN A 152 4.49 1.12 20.53
CA ASN A 152 3.99 1.21 19.15
C ASN A 152 3.01 2.38 18.91
N VAL A 153 2.56 3.09 19.95
CA VAL A 153 1.57 4.18 19.81
C VAL A 153 1.98 5.26 18.81
N TRP A 154 3.26 5.44 18.59
CA TRP A 154 3.76 6.39 17.61
C TRP A 154 3.38 5.97 16.17
N LYS A 155 3.55 4.68 15.79
CA LYS A 155 3.14 4.14 14.50
C LYS A 155 1.62 4.29 14.32
N PHE A 156 0.82 3.85 15.31
CA PHE A 156 -0.63 4.00 15.32
C PHE A 156 -1.09 5.45 15.25
N SER A 157 -0.31 6.38 15.77
CA SER A 157 -0.58 7.82 15.68
C SER A 157 -0.48 8.31 14.23
N TYR A 158 0.54 7.89 13.48
CA TYR A 158 0.64 8.17 12.05
C TYR A 158 -0.50 7.52 11.27
N GLY A 159 -0.75 6.23 11.46
CA GLY A 159 -1.83 5.51 10.79
C GLY A 159 -3.20 6.15 11.02
N ALA A 160 -3.53 6.53 12.26
CA ALA A 160 -4.79 7.20 12.58
C ALA A 160 -4.94 8.55 11.86
N ARG A 161 -3.86 9.36 11.78
CA ARG A 161 -3.85 10.62 11.06
C ARG A 161 -3.97 10.40 9.55
N ASN A 162 -3.16 9.52 9.00
CA ASN A 162 -3.03 9.31 7.56
C ASN A 162 -4.31 8.71 6.97
N GLU A 163 -4.78 7.57 7.51
CA GLU A 163 -6.02 6.93 7.08
C GLU A 163 -7.24 7.82 7.36
N GLY A 164 -7.27 8.49 8.52
CA GLY A 164 -8.31 9.46 8.84
C GLY A 164 -8.37 10.60 7.81
N SER A 165 -7.22 11.15 7.41
CA SER A 165 -7.11 12.18 6.37
C SER A 165 -7.63 11.68 5.02
N TYR A 166 -7.16 10.51 4.57
CA TYR A 166 -7.61 9.90 3.33
C TYR A 166 -9.13 9.70 3.30
N ARG A 167 -9.71 9.15 4.38
CA ARG A 167 -11.14 8.92 4.47
C ARG A 167 -11.94 10.22 4.48
N PHE A 168 -11.44 11.26 5.14
CA PHE A 168 -12.13 12.56 5.23
C PHE A 168 -12.06 13.34 3.91
N HIS A 169 -10.87 13.40 3.27
CA HIS A 169 -10.64 14.25 2.10
C HIS A 169 -10.85 13.55 0.76
N HIS A 170 -10.57 12.24 0.67
CA HIS A 170 -10.59 11.49 -0.60
C HIS A 170 -11.72 10.46 -0.70
N ARG A 171 -12.43 10.17 0.41
CA ARG A 171 -13.64 9.35 0.39
C ARG A 171 -14.87 10.19 0.74
N ASN A 172 -15.36 10.09 1.97
CA ASN A 172 -16.45 10.91 2.47
C ASN A 172 -16.46 10.97 4.00
N LYS A 173 -17.18 11.96 4.57
CA LYS A 173 -17.26 12.16 6.01
C LYS A 173 -17.86 10.97 6.78
N GLY A 174 -18.77 10.22 6.14
CA GLY A 174 -19.34 8.99 6.74
C GLY A 174 -18.28 7.89 6.90
N SER A 175 -17.43 7.69 5.89
CA SER A 175 -16.29 6.76 5.96
C SER A 175 -15.30 7.14 7.07
N TYR A 176 -15.01 8.44 7.21
CA TYR A 176 -14.17 8.94 8.29
C TYR A 176 -14.80 8.68 9.67
N LEU A 177 -16.08 8.98 9.86
CA LEU A 177 -16.77 8.74 11.12
C LEU A 177 -16.80 7.25 11.48
N MET A 178 -17.09 6.39 10.50
CA MET A 178 -17.05 4.94 10.70
C MET A 178 -15.66 4.46 11.13
N PHE A 179 -14.61 4.98 10.52
CA PHE A 179 -13.23 4.68 10.92
C PHE A 179 -12.96 5.12 12.37
N CYS A 180 -13.37 6.33 12.77
CA CYS A 180 -13.24 6.80 14.15
C CYS A 180 -13.94 5.86 15.15
N LEU A 181 -15.15 5.38 14.81
CA LEU A 181 -15.90 4.43 15.64
C LEU A 181 -15.20 3.06 15.71
N THR A 182 -14.65 2.59 14.60
CA THR A 182 -13.87 1.33 14.55
C THR A 182 -12.64 1.42 15.44
N VAL A 183 -11.85 2.49 15.33
CA VAL A 183 -10.66 2.74 16.15
C VAL A 183 -11.04 2.83 17.64
N TRP A 184 -12.08 3.59 17.97
CA TRP A 184 -12.58 3.71 19.33
C TRP A 184 -12.99 2.35 19.93
N ASN A 185 -13.77 1.56 19.18
CA ASN A 185 -14.25 0.25 19.63
C ASN A 185 -13.09 -0.75 19.79
N ALA A 186 -12.16 -0.79 18.82
CA ALA A 186 -10.97 -1.65 18.90
C ALA A 186 -10.13 -1.36 20.16
N MET A 187 -9.83 -0.07 20.41
CA MET A 187 -9.06 0.31 21.61
C MET A 187 -9.81 0.03 22.91
N ARG A 188 -11.16 0.09 22.93
CA ARG A 188 -11.95 -0.29 24.11
C ARG A 188 -11.88 -1.79 24.36
N ARG A 189 -12.08 -2.61 23.31
CA ARG A 189 -12.01 -4.08 23.39
C ARG A 189 -10.62 -4.55 23.82
N GLY A 190 -9.55 -3.93 23.25
CA GLY A 190 -8.17 -4.20 23.61
C GLY A 190 -7.74 -3.66 24.99
N ARG A 191 -8.64 -2.99 25.74
CA ARG A 191 -8.35 -2.39 27.04
C ARG A 191 -7.14 -1.43 27.03
N VAL A 192 -6.91 -0.78 25.88
CA VAL A 192 -5.82 0.19 25.71
C VAL A 192 -5.91 1.29 26.79
N PRO A 193 -4.82 1.69 27.44
CA PRO A 193 -4.80 2.75 28.47
C PRO A 193 -5.44 4.06 27.98
N LYS A 194 -6.14 4.78 28.85
CA LYS A 194 -6.84 6.02 28.47
C LYS A 194 -5.89 7.07 27.88
N SER A 195 -4.69 7.23 28.45
CA SER A 195 -3.65 8.15 27.97
C SER A 195 -3.34 7.93 26.48
N LEU A 196 -3.14 6.67 26.09
CA LEU A 196 -2.83 6.30 24.70
C LEU A 196 -4.04 6.49 23.79
N ARG A 197 -5.28 6.20 24.28
CA ARG A 197 -6.49 6.47 23.50
C ARG A 197 -6.62 7.96 23.17
N PHE A 198 -6.42 8.85 24.14
CA PHE A 198 -6.48 10.30 23.88
C PHE A 198 -5.43 10.76 22.87
N ARG A 199 -4.24 10.17 22.89
CA ARG A 199 -3.20 10.44 21.90
C ARG A 199 -3.68 10.08 20.48
N ILE A 200 -4.29 8.90 20.29
CA ILE A 200 -4.84 8.47 19.00
C ILE A 200 -6.03 9.35 18.58
N TYR A 201 -6.95 9.69 19.51
CA TYR A 201 -8.09 10.59 19.19
C TYR A 201 -7.62 11.97 18.74
N GLY A 202 -6.57 12.50 19.35
CA GLY A 202 -5.93 13.73 18.91
C GLY A 202 -5.43 13.66 17.47
N GLN A 203 -4.92 12.50 17.02
CA GLN A 203 -4.49 12.31 15.63
C GLN A 203 -5.67 12.19 14.66
N LEU A 204 -6.75 11.53 15.06
CA LEU A 204 -7.99 11.51 14.28
C LEU A 204 -8.54 12.94 14.06
N LEU A 205 -8.52 13.79 15.10
CA LEU A 205 -8.92 15.19 14.95
C LEU A 205 -7.97 15.99 14.04
N ARG A 206 -6.66 15.75 14.15
CA ARG A 206 -5.65 16.37 13.25
C ARG A 206 -5.84 15.97 11.79
N ALA A 207 -6.31 14.75 11.53
CA ALA A 207 -6.59 14.24 10.19
C ALA A 207 -7.51 15.15 9.36
N ILE A 208 -8.47 15.83 10.03
CA ILE A 208 -9.43 16.77 9.38
C ILE A 208 -8.70 17.95 8.73
N ARG A 209 -7.58 18.40 9.30
CA ARG A 209 -6.78 19.53 8.79
C ARG A 209 -5.54 19.08 8.02
N PHE A 210 -5.17 17.82 8.13
CA PHE A 210 -4.03 17.24 7.47
C PHE A 210 -4.43 16.77 6.07
N ASN A 211 -4.03 17.51 5.05
CA ASN A 211 -4.31 17.20 3.65
C ASN A 211 -3.07 17.54 2.81
N PRO A 212 -2.06 16.65 2.77
CA PRO A 212 -0.86 16.87 1.99
C PRO A 212 -1.18 16.97 0.50
N LYS A 213 -0.31 17.65 -0.23
CA LYS A 213 -0.41 17.77 -1.68
C LYS A 213 0.50 16.76 -2.35
N VAL A 214 0.10 16.32 -3.52
CA VAL A 214 0.92 15.44 -4.36
C VAL A 214 2.12 16.23 -4.87
N ASP A 215 3.32 15.70 -4.63
CA ASP A 215 4.54 16.16 -5.28
C ASP A 215 4.74 15.39 -6.59
N PHE A 216 5.14 16.09 -7.65
CA PHE A 216 5.48 15.47 -8.93
C PHE A 216 7.00 15.44 -9.11
N PRO A 217 7.54 14.38 -9.74
CA PRO A 217 8.96 14.35 -10.03
C PRO A 217 9.33 15.48 -11.00
N GLN A 218 10.52 16.06 -10.80
CA GLN A 218 11.03 17.04 -11.76
C GLN A 218 11.39 16.33 -13.07
N PRO A 219 11.10 16.93 -14.25
CA PRO A 219 11.57 16.39 -15.51
C PRO A 219 13.08 16.17 -15.45
N VAL A 220 13.54 15.02 -15.91
CA VAL A 220 14.99 14.80 -16.07
C VAL A 220 15.47 15.82 -17.08
N GLY A 221 16.21 16.83 -16.64
CA GLY A 221 16.79 17.82 -17.53
C GLY A 221 17.65 17.11 -18.57
N ASN A 222 17.40 17.37 -19.84
CA ASN A 222 18.33 17.02 -20.90
C ASN A 222 19.63 17.81 -20.61
N ASN A 223 20.53 17.19 -19.86
CA ASN A 223 21.92 17.68 -19.84
C ASN A 223 22.50 17.37 -21.22
N SER A 224 22.28 18.32 -22.14
CA SER A 224 22.96 18.40 -23.41
C SER A 224 24.42 18.84 -23.20
#